data_5b078413618aeaf5414c2be6694a5482
#
_entry.id   5b078413618aeaf5414c2be6694a5482
#
_cell.length_a   1.000
_cell.length_b   1.000
_cell.length_c   1.000
_cell.angle_alpha   90.00
_cell.angle_beta   90.00
_cell.angle_gamma   90.00
#
_symmetry.space_group_name_H-M   'P 1'
#
loop_
_entity.id
_entity.type
_entity.pdbx_description
1 polymer ?
#
loop_
_entity_poly.entity_id
_entity_poly.type
_entity_poly.pdbx_seq_one_letter_code
_entity_poly.pdbx_strand_id
1 'polypeptide(L)'
;MRLIASIMFLTLIAIGAGTFMGFHLLVIVDRAVDSKKNVAAPPIAATYGGTARLRKLSPIVTNLAAPANNWARVEASMVTESMSDEDAGILAAHISEDIVTYLRSATVTQFEGSRGLQHLRDDLTERATIRSSGKVRELIIETLVIQ
;
A
#
# COMPACT_ATOMS: atom_id res chain seq x y z
N MET A 1 -17.02 58.81 0.75
CA MET A 1 -15.93 58.31 1.63
C MET A 1 -16.37 57.17 2.56
N ARG A 2 -17.50 57.23 3.25
CA ARG A 2 -17.97 56.17 4.18
C ARG A 2 -18.22 54.81 3.49
N LEU A 3 -18.81 54.80 2.29
CA LEU A 3 -19.09 53.56 1.51
C LEU A 3 -17.79 52.83 1.09
N ILE A 4 -16.79 53.58 0.66
CA ILE A 4 -15.50 53.00 0.24
C ILE A 4 -14.76 52.39 1.43
N ALA A 5 -14.81 53.05 2.59
CA ALA A 5 -14.22 52.54 3.83
C ALA A 5 -14.91 51.26 4.32
N SER A 6 -16.24 51.16 4.20
CA SER A 6 -16.98 49.94 4.53
C SER A 6 -16.67 48.74 3.60
N ILE A 7 -16.50 49.01 2.30
CA ILE A 7 -16.13 47.99 1.33
C ILE A 7 -14.70 47.47 1.60
N MET A 8 -13.74 48.37 1.85
CA MET A 8 -12.38 47.95 2.21
C MET A 8 -12.32 47.15 3.51
N PHE A 9 -13.12 47.51 4.49
CA PHE A 9 -13.19 46.79 5.78
C PHE A 9 -13.77 45.40 5.62
N LEU A 10 -14.85 45.25 4.82
CA LEU A 10 -15.45 43.95 4.50
C LEU A 10 -14.52 43.03 3.69
N THR A 11 -13.77 43.57 2.73
CA THR A 11 -12.79 42.78 1.96
C THR A 11 -11.63 42.29 2.82
N LEU A 12 -11.18 43.12 3.78
CA LEU A 12 -10.12 42.73 4.71
C LEU A 12 -10.53 41.58 5.63
N ILE A 13 -11.79 41.63 6.14
CA ILE A 13 -12.36 40.54 6.94
C ILE A 13 -12.50 39.26 6.11
N ALA A 14 -12.94 39.34 4.84
CA ALA A 14 -13.11 38.19 3.97
C ALA A 14 -11.77 37.51 3.68
N ILE A 15 -10.70 38.29 3.43
CA ILE A 15 -9.34 37.77 3.21
C ILE A 15 -8.82 37.09 4.48
N GLY A 16 -9.00 37.73 5.66
CA GLY A 16 -8.58 37.17 6.94
C GLY A 16 -9.29 35.84 7.29
N ALA A 17 -10.61 35.77 7.07
CA ALA A 17 -11.38 34.55 7.29
C ALA A 17 -11.02 33.44 6.30
N GLY A 18 -10.79 33.79 5.02
CA GLY A 18 -10.39 32.84 3.98
C GLY A 18 -9.03 32.21 4.24
N THR A 19 -8.02 33.02 4.63
CA THR A 19 -6.68 32.51 4.97
C THR A 19 -6.69 31.63 6.21
N PHE A 20 -7.44 32.00 7.24
CA PHE A 20 -7.57 31.21 8.46
C PHE A 20 -8.23 29.85 8.20
N MET A 21 -9.31 29.83 7.42
CA MET A 21 -10.01 28.61 7.05
C MET A 21 -9.16 27.72 6.13
N GLY A 22 -8.44 28.30 5.17
CA GLY A 22 -7.54 27.58 4.27
C GLY A 22 -6.39 26.90 5.02
N PHE A 23 -5.78 27.59 5.98
CA PHE A 23 -4.72 27.02 6.80
C PHE A 23 -5.23 25.87 7.69
N HIS A 24 -6.44 26.00 8.25
CA HIS A 24 -7.06 24.93 9.05
C HIS A 24 -7.33 23.67 8.22
N LEU A 25 -7.79 23.83 6.97
CA LEU A 25 -8.03 22.70 6.07
C LEU A 25 -6.74 21.98 5.68
N LEU A 26 -5.66 22.69 5.41
CA LEU A 26 -4.35 22.11 5.13
C LEU A 26 -3.84 21.23 6.29
N VAL A 27 -3.95 21.71 7.52
CA VAL A 27 -3.54 20.95 8.72
C VAL A 27 -4.40 19.70 8.93
N ILE A 28 -5.70 19.75 8.60
CA ILE A 28 -6.58 18.59 8.71
C ILE A 28 -6.26 17.54 7.64
N VAL A 29 -5.98 17.98 6.41
CA VAL A 29 -5.59 17.08 5.31
C VAL A 29 -4.27 16.40 5.59
N ASP A 30 -3.25 17.13 6.05
CA ASP A 30 -1.95 16.54 6.41
C ASP A 30 -2.10 15.50 7.53
N ARG A 31 -2.89 15.79 8.56
CA ARG A 31 -3.19 14.81 9.63
C ARG A 31 -3.95 13.59 9.13
N ALA A 32 -4.88 13.75 8.18
CA ALA A 32 -5.62 12.63 7.60
C ALA A 32 -4.74 11.75 6.71
N VAL A 33 -3.78 12.34 6.00
CA VAL A 33 -2.80 11.61 5.18
C VAL A 33 -1.80 10.87 6.08
N ASP A 34 -1.30 11.50 7.13
CA ASP A 34 -0.39 10.87 8.10
C ASP A 34 -1.09 9.78 8.92
N SER A 35 -2.38 9.93 9.26
CA SER A 35 -3.18 8.86 9.88
C SER A 35 -3.32 7.62 8.98
N LYS A 36 -3.45 7.81 7.67
CA LYS A 36 -3.50 6.68 6.73
C LYS A 36 -2.14 6.00 6.54
N LYS A 37 -1.03 6.73 6.70
CA LYS A 37 0.32 6.16 6.71
C LYS A 37 0.64 5.42 8.02
N ASN A 38 0.02 5.82 9.12
CA ASN A 38 0.22 5.26 10.46
C ASN A 38 -0.95 4.38 10.95
N VAL A 39 -1.59 3.62 10.06
CA VAL A 39 -2.29 2.42 10.55
C VAL A 39 -1.18 1.49 11.02
N ALA A 40 -0.92 1.55 12.33
CA ALA A 40 0.05 0.70 12.98
C ALA A 40 -0.31 -0.76 12.65
N ALA A 41 0.46 -1.39 11.77
CA ALA A 41 0.41 -2.82 11.63
C ALA A 41 0.59 -3.44 13.04
N PRO A 42 -0.17 -4.49 13.40
CA PRO A 42 0.00 -5.14 14.69
C PRO A 42 1.48 -5.49 14.88
N PRO A 43 2.00 -5.49 16.12
CA PRO A 43 3.42 -5.67 16.38
C PRO A 43 3.88 -7.05 15.89
N ILE A 44 4.33 -7.13 14.67
CA ILE A 44 4.87 -8.32 14.00
C ILE A 44 6.13 -8.80 14.72
N ALA A 45 6.83 -7.87 15.38
CA ALA A 45 7.99 -8.18 16.21
C ALA A 45 7.73 -9.26 17.26
N ALA A 46 6.50 -9.44 17.75
CA ALA A 46 6.17 -10.50 18.72
C ALA A 46 6.12 -11.90 18.08
N THR A 47 5.84 -11.99 16.78
CA THR A 47 5.71 -13.28 16.06
C THR A 47 7.02 -13.71 15.40
N TYR A 48 7.84 -12.76 14.93
CA TYR A 48 9.02 -13.05 14.12
C TYR A 48 10.37 -12.70 14.79
N GLY A 49 10.37 -12.16 16.02
CA GLY A 49 11.57 -11.67 16.70
C GLY A 49 11.85 -10.18 16.43
N GLY A 50 12.71 -9.57 17.24
CA GLY A 50 12.89 -8.11 17.33
C GLY A 50 13.52 -7.42 16.09
N THR A 51 13.99 -8.17 15.09
CA THR A 51 14.61 -7.64 13.85
C THR A 51 13.68 -7.69 12.63
N ALA A 52 12.52 -8.33 12.77
CA ALA A 52 11.55 -8.43 11.67
C ALA A 52 10.86 -7.10 11.43
N ARG A 53 10.74 -6.72 10.15
CA ARG A 53 10.06 -5.51 9.69
C ARG A 53 9.02 -5.86 8.65
N LEU A 54 7.84 -5.24 8.77
CA LEU A 54 6.80 -5.31 7.75
C LEU A 54 7.01 -4.19 6.74
N ARG A 55 7.03 -4.55 5.45
CA ARG A 55 7.05 -3.58 4.37
C ARG A 55 5.91 -3.84 3.41
N LYS A 56 5.06 -2.82 3.22
CA LYS A 56 3.96 -2.87 2.26
C LYS A 56 4.50 -2.73 0.85
N LEU A 57 3.99 -3.57 -0.07
CA LEU A 57 4.24 -3.47 -1.51
C LEU A 57 3.28 -2.44 -2.13
N SER A 58 3.67 -1.87 -3.27
CA SER A 58 2.73 -1.06 -4.05
C SER A 58 1.57 -1.93 -4.55
N PRO A 59 0.33 -1.42 -4.59
CA PRO A 59 -0.80 -2.16 -5.13
C PRO A 59 -0.51 -2.64 -6.56
N ILE A 60 -0.74 -3.92 -6.81
CA ILE A 60 -0.49 -4.57 -8.10
C ILE A 60 -1.81 -4.78 -8.80
N VAL A 61 -1.92 -4.31 -10.04
CA VAL A 61 -3.09 -4.51 -10.90
C VAL A 61 -2.60 -5.09 -12.23
N THR A 62 -3.13 -6.25 -12.60
CA THR A 62 -2.75 -6.93 -13.86
C THR A 62 -3.86 -7.86 -14.34
N ASN A 63 -3.80 -8.23 -15.62
CA ASN A 63 -4.70 -9.24 -16.19
C ASN A 63 -4.25 -10.65 -15.78
N LEU A 64 -5.21 -11.58 -15.68
CA LEU A 64 -4.96 -13.01 -15.57
C LEU A 64 -4.81 -13.64 -16.95
N ALA A 65 -4.25 -14.86 -16.99
CA ALA A 65 -4.10 -15.62 -18.25
C ALA A 65 -5.44 -15.97 -18.88
N ALA A 66 -6.42 -16.37 -18.07
CA ALA A 66 -7.74 -16.76 -18.55
C ALA A 66 -8.81 -16.61 -17.44
N PRO A 67 -10.01 -16.08 -17.79
CA PRO A 67 -10.34 -15.42 -19.06
C PRO A 67 -9.56 -14.13 -19.24
N ALA A 68 -9.23 -13.76 -20.49
CA ALA A 68 -8.36 -12.62 -20.81
C ALA A 68 -8.89 -11.24 -20.35
N ASN A 69 -10.17 -11.15 -20.02
CA ASN A 69 -10.82 -9.91 -19.57
C ASN A 69 -10.79 -9.74 -18.05
N ASN A 70 -10.29 -10.73 -17.31
CA ASN A 70 -10.28 -10.67 -15.86
C ASN A 70 -9.03 -9.96 -15.35
N TRP A 71 -9.25 -9.01 -14.47
CA TRP A 71 -8.23 -8.24 -13.78
C TRP A 71 -8.10 -8.70 -12.34
N ALA A 72 -6.86 -8.82 -11.89
CA ALA A 72 -6.57 -9.06 -10.50
C ALA A 72 -5.92 -7.82 -9.89
N ARG A 73 -6.41 -7.42 -8.71
CA ARG A 73 -5.77 -6.44 -7.84
C ARG A 73 -5.29 -7.14 -6.58
N VAL A 74 -4.00 -7.03 -6.31
CA VAL A 74 -3.36 -7.61 -5.12
C VAL A 74 -2.73 -6.49 -4.30
N GLU A 75 -3.01 -6.50 -3.00
CA GLU A 75 -2.28 -5.73 -2.01
C GLU A 75 -1.59 -6.72 -1.07
N ALA A 76 -0.30 -6.54 -0.88
CA ALA A 76 0.51 -7.44 -0.10
C ALA A 76 1.58 -6.70 0.70
N SER A 77 2.04 -7.34 1.76
CA SER A 77 3.16 -6.89 2.57
C SER A 77 4.17 -8.01 2.72
N MET A 78 5.45 -7.69 2.81
CA MET A 78 6.51 -8.66 3.07
C MET A 78 7.09 -8.48 4.46
N VAL A 79 7.39 -9.59 5.12
CA VAL A 79 8.13 -9.62 6.39
C VAL A 79 9.60 -9.86 6.08
N THR A 80 10.45 -8.87 6.39
CA THR A 80 11.89 -8.92 6.14
C THR A 80 12.67 -8.99 7.44
N GLU A 81 13.83 -9.63 7.43
CA GLU A 81 14.77 -9.64 8.54
C GLU A 81 16.12 -9.07 8.13
N SER A 82 16.74 -8.29 9.02
CA SER A 82 18.13 -7.83 8.91
C SER A 82 18.46 -7.17 7.56
N MET A 83 17.61 -6.27 7.08
CA MET A 83 17.76 -5.59 5.80
C MET A 83 17.67 -4.07 6.00
N SER A 84 18.43 -3.30 5.20
CA SER A 84 18.29 -1.85 5.13
C SER A 84 16.97 -1.45 4.47
N ASP A 85 16.48 -0.24 4.74
CA ASP A 85 15.23 0.25 4.11
C ASP A 85 15.38 0.45 2.60
N GLU A 86 16.58 0.78 2.13
CA GLU A 86 16.91 0.93 0.71
C GLU A 86 16.86 -0.42 -0.01
N ASP A 87 17.59 -1.43 0.50
CA ASP A 87 17.58 -2.79 -0.06
C ASP A 87 16.18 -3.40 -0.03
N ALA A 88 15.43 -3.18 1.05
CA ALA A 88 14.05 -3.63 1.16
C ALA A 88 13.14 -2.93 0.13
N GLY A 89 13.45 -1.68 -0.26
CA GLY A 89 12.75 -0.96 -1.33
C GLY A 89 12.99 -1.58 -2.71
N ILE A 90 14.23 -1.87 -3.03
CA ILE A 90 14.63 -2.50 -4.29
C ILE A 90 14.02 -3.90 -4.38
N LEU A 91 14.13 -4.67 -3.30
CA LEU A 91 13.57 -6.02 -3.23
C LEU A 91 12.04 -6.01 -3.38
N ALA A 92 11.34 -5.04 -2.78
CA ALA A 92 9.91 -4.88 -2.92
C ALA A 92 9.48 -4.67 -4.38
N ALA A 93 10.25 -3.89 -5.15
CA ALA A 93 10.00 -3.69 -6.57
C ALA A 93 10.15 -5.01 -7.37
N HIS A 94 11.22 -5.77 -7.14
CA HIS A 94 11.41 -7.06 -7.79
C HIS A 94 10.35 -8.10 -7.42
N ILE A 95 9.95 -8.18 -6.15
CA ILE A 95 8.87 -9.07 -5.71
C ILE A 95 7.55 -8.66 -6.37
N SER A 96 7.28 -7.36 -6.51
CA SER A 96 6.08 -6.88 -7.20
C SER A 96 6.06 -7.31 -8.66
N GLU A 97 7.21 -7.28 -9.35
CA GLU A 97 7.37 -7.78 -10.73
C GLU A 97 7.13 -9.28 -10.82
N ASP A 98 7.67 -10.06 -9.87
CA ASP A 98 7.44 -11.52 -9.80
C ASP A 98 5.96 -11.85 -9.61
N ILE A 99 5.25 -11.09 -8.74
CA ILE A 99 3.81 -11.23 -8.53
C ILE A 99 3.04 -10.94 -9.82
N VAL A 100 3.37 -9.86 -10.54
CA VAL A 100 2.77 -9.55 -11.84
C VAL A 100 2.96 -10.72 -12.82
N THR A 101 4.16 -11.22 -12.92
CA THR A 101 4.51 -12.33 -13.83
C THR A 101 3.72 -13.59 -13.48
N TYR A 102 3.62 -13.92 -12.20
CA TYR A 102 2.85 -15.05 -11.71
C TYR A 102 1.35 -14.91 -12.06
N LEU A 103 0.74 -13.77 -11.72
CA LEU A 103 -0.67 -13.53 -11.98
C LEU A 103 -1.01 -13.58 -13.47
N ARG A 104 -0.13 -13.08 -14.34
CA ARG A 104 -0.30 -13.14 -15.79
C ARG A 104 -0.23 -14.55 -16.37
N SER A 105 0.32 -15.50 -15.65
CA SER A 105 0.34 -16.93 -16.01
C SER A 105 -0.79 -17.74 -15.38
N ALA A 106 -1.51 -17.17 -14.40
CA ALA A 106 -2.52 -17.85 -13.62
C ALA A 106 -3.94 -17.65 -14.18
N THR A 107 -4.82 -18.60 -13.91
CA THR A 107 -6.24 -18.53 -14.25
C THR A 107 -7.11 -18.25 -13.04
N VAL A 108 -8.32 -17.71 -13.24
CA VAL A 108 -9.28 -17.41 -12.16
C VAL A 108 -9.56 -18.66 -11.32
N THR A 109 -9.73 -19.80 -11.96
CA THR A 109 -10.05 -21.08 -11.30
C THR A 109 -8.98 -21.54 -10.30
N GLN A 110 -7.71 -21.14 -10.50
CA GLN A 110 -6.63 -21.44 -9.55
C GLN A 110 -6.78 -20.71 -8.22
N PHE A 111 -7.52 -19.61 -8.19
CA PHE A 111 -7.73 -18.79 -6.98
C PHE A 111 -9.08 -19.07 -6.31
N GLU A 112 -9.90 -19.97 -6.85
CA GLU A 112 -11.20 -20.28 -6.28
C GLU A 112 -11.07 -21.12 -5.01
N GLY A 113 -11.86 -20.73 -4.01
CA GLY A 113 -11.94 -21.42 -2.72
C GLY A 113 -10.73 -21.20 -1.82
N SER A 114 -10.78 -21.77 -0.63
CA SER A 114 -9.73 -21.59 0.39
C SER A 114 -8.38 -22.18 -0.01
N ARG A 115 -8.38 -23.27 -0.78
CA ARG A 115 -7.15 -23.91 -1.26
C ARG A 115 -6.42 -23.05 -2.29
N GLY A 116 -7.17 -22.41 -3.21
CA GLY A 116 -6.57 -21.54 -4.22
C GLY A 116 -5.82 -20.37 -3.59
N LEU A 117 -6.41 -19.71 -2.59
CA LEU A 117 -5.77 -18.63 -1.85
C LEU A 117 -4.56 -19.10 -1.04
N GLN A 118 -4.61 -20.31 -0.47
CA GLN A 118 -3.46 -20.86 0.25
C GLN A 118 -2.31 -21.17 -0.69
N HIS A 119 -2.56 -21.82 -1.84
CA HIS A 119 -1.54 -22.06 -2.85
C HIS A 119 -0.91 -20.76 -3.35
N LEU A 120 -1.73 -19.72 -3.62
CA LEU A 120 -1.22 -18.42 -4.02
C LEU A 120 -0.25 -17.84 -2.98
N ARG A 121 -0.60 -17.89 -1.70
CA ARG A 121 0.26 -17.41 -0.61
C ARG A 121 1.57 -18.18 -0.55
N ASP A 122 1.49 -19.51 -0.59
CA ASP A 122 2.64 -20.40 -0.48
C ASP A 122 3.59 -20.18 -1.67
N ASP A 123 3.07 -20.15 -2.89
CA ASP A 123 3.86 -19.92 -4.12
C ASP A 123 4.54 -18.54 -4.11
N LEU A 124 3.82 -17.49 -3.74
CA LEU A 124 4.38 -16.14 -3.70
C LEU A 124 5.40 -15.97 -2.57
N THR A 125 5.17 -16.61 -1.42
CA THR A 125 6.13 -16.60 -0.30
C THR A 125 7.42 -17.34 -0.68
N GLU A 126 7.31 -18.51 -1.32
CA GLU A 126 8.46 -19.27 -1.79
C GLU A 126 9.29 -18.44 -2.78
N ARG A 127 8.66 -17.84 -3.78
CA ARG A 127 9.33 -16.97 -4.76
C ARG A 127 10.02 -15.78 -4.08
N ALA A 128 9.37 -15.10 -3.17
CA ALA A 128 9.94 -13.99 -2.41
C ALA A 128 11.13 -14.44 -1.55
N THR A 129 11.03 -15.62 -0.92
CA THR A 129 12.11 -16.20 -0.11
C THR A 129 13.34 -16.54 -0.97
N ILE A 130 13.13 -17.18 -2.12
CA ILE A 130 14.21 -17.50 -3.08
C ILE A 130 14.86 -16.21 -3.60
N ARG A 131 14.06 -15.25 -4.05
CA ARG A 131 14.53 -13.95 -4.57
C ARG A 131 15.37 -13.18 -3.56
N SER A 132 15.00 -13.23 -2.30
CA SER A 132 15.66 -12.52 -1.20
C SER A 132 16.83 -13.27 -0.56
N SER A 133 17.15 -14.47 -1.04
CA SER A 133 18.11 -15.39 -0.38
C SER A 133 17.76 -15.64 1.09
N GLY A 134 16.47 -15.81 1.38
CA GLY A 134 15.95 -16.11 2.72
C GLY A 134 15.72 -14.90 3.63
N LYS A 135 15.96 -13.67 3.17
CA LYS A 135 15.73 -12.45 3.97
C LYS A 135 14.25 -12.07 4.07
N VAL A 136 13.40 -12.51 3.14
CA VAL A 136 11.95 -12.44 3.27
C VAL A 136 11.47 -13.75 3.89
N ARG A 137 10.79 -13.66 5.02
CA ARG A 137 10.23 -14.80 5.77
C ARG A 137 8.86 -15.18 5.29
N GLU A 138 8.05 -14.20 4.98
CA GLU A 138 6.66 -14.39 4.60
C GLU A 138 6.18 -13.25 3.72
N LEU A 139 5.28 -13.58 2.78
CA LEU A 139 4.48 -12.62 2.02
C LEU A 139 3.03 -12.69 2.51
N ILE A 140 2.52 -11.59 3.05
CA ILE A 140 1.16 -11.47 3.56
C ILE A 140 0.29 -10.85 2.46
N ILE A 141 -0.69 -11.59 1.96
CA ILE A 141 -1.68 -11.06 1.03
C ILE A 141 -2.77 -10.38 1.86
N GLU A 142 -2.85 -9.05 1.78
CA GLU A 142 -3.83 -8.24 2.50
C GLU A 142 -5.18 -8.25 1.78
N THR A 143 -5.14 -8.17 0.45
CA THR A 143 -6.33 -8.10 -0.40
C THR A 143 -6.06 -8.78 -1.73
N LEU A 144 -7.03 -9.58 -2.19
CA LEU A 144 -7.11 -10.09 -3.56
C LEU A 144 -8.52 -9.80 -4.09
N VAL A 145 -8.61 -9.03 -5.17
CA VAL A 145 -9.87 -8.77 -5.89
C VAL A 145 -9.68 -9.21 -7.33
N ILE A 146 -10.62 -9.98 -7.85
CA ILE A 146 -10.69 -10.41 -9.25
C ILE A 146 -11.99 -9.89 -9.86
N GLN A 147 -11.89 -9.24 -11.01
CA GLN A 147 -13.02 -8.62 -11.73
C GLN A 147 -13.00 -9.03 -13.19
#